data_f74004a59444bb297a19f6b8911c4434
#
_entry.id   f74004a59444bb297a19f6b8911c4434
#
_cell.length_a   1.000
_cell.length_b   1.000
_cell.length_c   1.000
_cell.angle_alpha   90.00
_cell.angle_beta   90.00
_cell.angle_gamma   90.00
#
_symmetry.space_group_name_H-M   'P 1'
#
loop_
_entity.id
_entity.type
_entity.pdbx_description
1 polymer ?
#
loop_
_entity_poly.entity_id
_entity_poly.type
_entity_poly.pdbx_seq_one_letter_code
_entity_poly.pdbx_strand_id
1 'polypeptide(L)'
;MNNMRTISIYFLQFLLFVMMSFSVNAADMAQEEIQLGVDIDALGMDVAKLEIEAVAPKSSSVSIFFSLVQNVEYTQQTIVLSIDGTQLSTYTYTDAQVSSLRLGALHTIWQGQLVSGSHKLEATLTGLDRKNKPIAHTANISFEKAANQRSFELKVTAIEEGEIAEFSVKDWGDK
;
A
#
# COMPACT_ATOMS: atom_id res chain seq x y z
N MET A 1 -10.77 69.14 -35.26
CA MET A 1 -9.97 67.99 -35.80
C MET A 1 -9.34 67.04 -34.68
N ASN A 2 -9.60 67.31 -33.40
CA ASN A 2 -8.98 66.50 -32.30
C ASN A 2 -9.82 65.29 -31.84
N ASN A 3 -11.14 65.26 -32.05
CA ASN A 3 -12.00 64.17 -31.52
C ASN A 3 -11.88 62.85 -32.27
N MET A 4 -11.45 62.87 -33.50
CA MET A 4 -11.34 61.66 -34.33
C MET A 4 -10.12 60.81 -33.98
N ARG A 5 -9.02 61.43 -33.48
CA ARG A 5 -7.81 60.73 -33.03
C ARG A 5 -8.02 60.06 -31.69
N THR A 6 -8.78 60.65 -30.77
CA THR A 6 -9.05 60.11 -29.45
C THR A 6 -9.95 58.89 -29.54
N ILE A 7 -10.96 58.90 -30.39
CA ILE A 7 -11.86 57.75 -30.61
C ILE A 7 -11.08 56.51 -31.16
N SER A 8 -10.14 56.78 -32.08
CA SER A 8 -9.33 55.71 -32.66
C SER A 8 -8.42 55.00 -31.64
N ILE A 9 -7.89 55.75 -30.65
CA ILE A 9 -7.03 55.20 -29.61
C ILE A 9 -7.84 54.31 -28.66
N TYR A 10 -9.03 54.72 -28.24
CA TYR A 10 -9.88 53.91 -27.38
C TYR A 10 -10.42 52.65 -28.08
N PHE A 11 -10.70 52.74 -29.38
CA PHE A 11 -11.11 51.57 -30.16
C PHE A 11 -9.98 50.56 -30.31
N LEU A 12 -8.74 51.02 -30.50
CA LEU A 12 -7.56 50.18 -30.57
C LEU A 12 -7.26 49.51 -29.22
N GLN A 13 -7.41 50.22 -28.11
CA GLN A 13 -7.26 49.68 -26.76
C GLN A 13 -8.34 48.63 -26.41
N PHE A 14 -9.60 48.90 -26.85
CA PHE A 14 -10.69 47.94 -26.65
C PHE A 14 -10.48 46.67 -27.46
N LEU A 15 -9.99 46.76 -28.70
CA LEU A 15 -9.68 45.61 -29.54
C LEU A 15 -8.54 44.76 -28.94
N LEU A 16 -7.51 45.41 -28.36
CA LEU A 16 -6.39 44.73 -27.69
C LEU A 16 -6.86 43.99 -26.43
N PHE A 17 -7.79 44.57 -25.67
CA PHE A 17 -8.35 43.97 -24.46
C PHE A 17 -9.22 42.76 -24.77
N VAL A 18 -10.00 42.79 -25.84
CA VAL A 18 -10.82 41.66 -26.33
C VAL A 18 -9.92 40.50 -26.80
N MET A 19 -8.82 40.79 -27.48
CA MET A 19 -7.86 39.76 -27.92
C MET A 19 -7.15 39.06 -26.74
N MET A 20 -6.87 39.76 -25.63
CA MET A 20 -6.29 39.18 -24.42
C MET A 20 -7.27 38.25 -23.68
N SER A 21 -8.57 38.49 -23.77
CA SER A 21 -9.59 37.67 -23.08
C SER A 21 -9.81 36.30 -23.73
N PHE A 22 -9.49 36.15 -25.00
CA PHE A 22 -9.65 34.87 -25.72
C PHE A 22 -8.45 33.90 -25.51
N SER A 23 -7.27 34.41 -25.15
CA SER A 23 -6.09 33.55 -24.96
C SER A 23 -6.05 32.81 -23.62
N VAL A 24 -6.80 33.30 -22.62
CA VAL A 24 -6.85 32.64 -21.28
C VAL A 24 -7.72 31.38 -21.33
N ASN A 25 -8.78 31.34 -22.09
CA ASN A 25 -9.68 30.17 -22.16
C ASN A 25 -9.08 28.98 -22.92
N ALA A 26 -8.21 29.21 -23.90
CA ALA A 26 -7.61 28.13 -24.68
C ALA A 26 -6.53 27.34 -23.90
N ALA A 27 -5.80 28.01 -23.01
CA ALA A 27 -4.80 27.38 -22.18
C ALA A 27 -5.44 26.54 -21.06
N ASP A 28 -6.56 26.99 -20.52
CA ASP A 28 -7.30 26.30 -19.46
C ASP A 28 -7.95 25.01 -20.00
N MET A 29 -8.56 25.06 -21.17
CA MET A 29 -9.13 23.89 -21.83
C MET A 29 -8.08 22.84 -22.23
N ALA A 30 -6.90 23.28 -22.67
CA ALA A 30 -5.81 22.33 -22.99
C ALA A 30 -5.25 21.62 -21.75
N GLN A 31 -5.23 22.27 -20.60
CA GLN A 31 -4.83 21.63 -19.34
C GLN A 31 -5.89 20.62 -18.85
N GLU A 32 -7.16 20.94 -19.01
CA GLU A 32 -8.27 20.06 -18.63
C GLU A 32 -8.30 18.77 -19.51
N GLU A 33 -8.03 18.91 -20.81
CA GLU A 33 -7.91 17.75 -21.73
C GLU A 33 -6.72 16.83 -21.38
N ILE A 34 -5.58 17.41 -21.01
CA ILE A 34 -4.39 16.64 -20.60
C ILE A 34 -4.65 15.91 -19.28
N GLN A 35 -5.29 16.56 -18.31
CA GLN A 35 -5.62 15.96 -17.03
C GLN A 35 -6.62 14.80 -17.20
N LEU A 36 -7.66 15.01 -18.04
CA LEU A 36 -8.63 13.96 -18.34
C LEU A 36 -8.00 12.76 -19.05
N GLY A 37 -7.01 12.98 -19.91
CA GLY A 37 -6.24 11.91 -20.56
C GLY A 37 -5.43 11.09 -19.56
N VAL A 38 -4.77 11.73 -18.60
CA VAL A 38 -4.00 11.07 -17.54
C VAL A 38 -4.91 10.26 -16.60
N ASP A 39 -6.09 10.80 -16.28
CA ASP A 39 -7.06 10.11 -15.42
C ASP A 39 -7.67 8.88 -16.11
N ILE A 40 -7.89 8.94 -17.44
CA ILE A 40 -8.37 7.79 -18.23
C ILE A 40 -7.33 6.69 -18.31
N ASP A 41 -6.05 7.04 -18.49
CA ASP A 41 -4.95 6.07 -18.53
C ASP A 41 -4.75 5.40 -17.15
N ALA A 42 -4.86 6.16 -16.04
CA ALA A 42 -4.82 5.63 -14.69
C ALA A 42 -5.98 4.67 -14.41
N LEU A 43 -7.21 5.04 -14.81
CA LEU A 43 -8.39 4.17 -14.72
C LEU A 43 -8.24 2.91 -15.58
N GLY A 44 -7.67 3.02 -16.77
CA GLY A 44 -7.38 1.90 -17.65
C GLY A 44 -6.41 0.90 -17.02
N MET A 45 -5.36 1.39 -16.34
CA MET A 45 -4.42 0.54 -15.59
C MET A 45 -5.07 -0.13 -14.39
N ASP A 46 -5.92 0.57 -13.65
CA ASP A 46 -6.64 0.00 -12.51
C ASP A 46 -7.64 -1.07 -12.93
N VAL A 47 -8.36 -0.85 -14.03
CA VAL A 47 -9.27 -1.86 -14.61
C VAL A 47 -8.50 -3.08 -15.11
N ALA A 48 -7.39 -2.89 -15.82
CA ALA A 48 -6.55 -3.99 -16.29
C ALA A 48 -5.97 -4.81 -15.11
N LYS A 49 -5.58 -4.14 -14.02
CA LYS A 49 -5.13 -4.80 -12.79
C LYS A 49 -6.24 -5.60 -12.12
N LEU A 50 -7.46 -5.03 -12.05
CA LEU A 50 -8.63 -5.72 -11.51
C LEU A 50 -9.05 -6.90 -12.39
N GLU A 51 -8.96 -6.81 -13.72
CA GLU A 51 -9.23 -7.91 -14.64
C GLU A 51 -8.21 -9.05 -14.47
N ILE A 52 -6.92 -8.75 -14.35
CA ILE A 52 -5.89 -9.75 -14.08
C ILE A 52 -6.16 -10.43 -12.72
N GLU A 53 -6.53 -9.67 -11.71
CA GLU A 53 -6.82 -10.17 -10.36
C GLU A 53 -8.12 -11.01 -10.34
N ALA A 54 -9.12 -10.66 -11.15
CA ALA A 54 -10.38 -11.40 -11.28
C ALA A 54 -10.27 -12.69 -12.11
N VAL A 55 -9.37 -12.71 -13.10
CA VAL A 55 -9.14 -13.88 -14.00
C VAL A 55 -8.08 -14.82 -13.43
N ALA A 56 -7.21 -14.33 -12.57
CA ALA A 56 -6.21 -15.18 -11.91
C ALA A 56 -6.91 -16.23 -11.04
N PRO A 57 -6.62 -17.51 -11.22
CA PRO A 57 -7.23 -18.56 -10.43
C PRO A 57 -6.96 -18.30 -8.95
N LYS A 58 -8.01 -18.20 -8.12
CA LYS A 58 -7.91 -18.08 -6.66
C LYS A 58 -6.97 -19.14 -6.06
N SER A 59 -6.80 -20.23 -6.79
CA SER A 59 -5.88 -21.32 -6.48
C SER A 59 -4.40 -20.95 -6.42
N SER A 60 -3.96 -19.81 -7.01
CA SER A 60 -2.57 -19.36 -6.93
C SER A 60 -2.32 -18.34 -5.82
N SER A 61 -3.35 -17.91 -5.09
CA SER A 61 -3.23 -16.86 -4.08
C SER A 61 -2.54 -17.35 -2.80
N VAL A 62 -1.76 -16.44 -2.21
CA VAL A 62 -1.18 -16.58 -0.87
C VAL A 62 -1.59 -15.38 -0.06
N SER A 63 -2.05 -15.62 1.17
CA SER A 63 -2.41 -14.58 2.14
C SER A 63 -1.54 -14.71 3.38
N ILE A 64 -0.99 -13.59 3.85
CA ILE A 64 -0.12 -13.56 5.02
C ILE A 64 -0.72 -12.60 6.04
N PHE A 65 -1.01 -13.13 7.21
CA PHE A 65 -1.66 -12.44 8.31
C PHE A 65 -0.67 -12.22 9.46
N PHE A 66 -0.95 -11.21 10.27
CA PHE A 66 -0.22 -10.96 11.52
C PHE A 66 -1.19 -10.93 12.70
N SER A 67 -0.77 -11.55 13.80
CA SER A 67 -1.50 -11.58 15.06
C SER A 67 -0.56 -11.40 16.27
N LEU A 68 -1.12 -10.83 17.34
CA LEU A 68 -0.47 -10.71 18.64
C LEU A 68 -1.29 -11.44 19.71
N VAL A 69 -0.62 -12.11 20.63
CA VAL A 69 -1.27 -12.59 21.85
C VAL A 69 -1.38 -11.44 22.85
N GLN A 70 -2.45 -11.45 23.69
CA GLN A 70 -2.87 -10.33 24.53
C GLN A 70 -1.81 -9.71 25.44
N ASN A 71 -0.83 -10.49 25.90
CA ASN A 71 0.15 -10.06 26.90
C ASN A 71 1.47 -9.53 26.32
N VAL A 72 1.53 -9.31 25.01
CA VAL A 72 2.73 -8.77 24.34
C VAL A 72 2.78 -7.26 24.49
N GLU A 73 3.76 -6.73 25.20
CA GLU A 73 3.93 -5.29 25.38
C GLU A 73 5.10 -4.75 24.56
N TYR A 74 4.79 -4.35 23.32
CA TYR A 74 5.71 -3.72 22.42
C TYR A 74 5.13 -2.44 21.86
N THR A 75 5.99 -1.45 21.65
CA THR A 75 5.65 -0.20 20.97
C THR A 75 6.41 -0.11 19.64
N GLN A 76 5.92 0.70 18.70
CA GLN A 76 6.57 0.99 17.41
C GLN A 76 6.98 -0.28 16.63
N GLN A 77 6.05 -1.21 16.47
CA GLN A 77 6.32 -2.46 15.76
C GLN A 77 6.38 -2.23 14.25
N THR A 78 7.45 -2.70 13.63
CA THR A 78 7.57 -2.76 12.17
C THR A 78 7.81 -4.20 11.74
N ILE A 79 7.05 -4.65 10.74
CA ILE A 79 7.23 -5.96 10.12
C ILE A 79 7.75 -5.76 8.70
N VAL A 80 8.85 -6.43 8.39
CA VAL A 80 9.37 -6.57 7.02
C VAL A 80 9.12 -8.00 6.58
N LEU A 81 8.48 -8.16 5.43
CA LEU A 81 8.12 -9.45 4.85
C LEU A 81 8.86 -9.66 3.55
N SER A 82 9.42 -10.84 3.35
CA SER A 82 10.05 -11.25 2.10
C SER A 82 9.70 -12.69 1.73
N ILE A 83 9.68 -12.97 0.43
CA ILE A 83 9.60 -14.32 -0.13
C ILE A 83 10.77 -14.49 -1.10
N ASP A 84 11.51 -15.60 -0.96
CA ASP A 84 12.68 -15.94 -1.76
C ASP A 84 13.72 -14.80 -1.82
N GLY A 85 13.89 -14.08 -0.71
CA GLY A 85 14.78 -12.93 -0.60
C GLY A 85 14.25 -11.64 -1.22
N THR A 86 13.08 -11.65 -1.87
CA THR A 86 12.44 -10.45 -2.40
C THR A 86 11.51 -9.85 -1.34
N GLN A 87 11.76 -8.58 -0.97
CA GLN A 87 10.90 -7.87 -0.02
C GLN A 87 9.55 -7.56 -0.67
N LEU A 88 8.47 -8.00 -0.03
CA LEU A 88 7.10 -7.83 -0.50
C LEU A 88 6.37 -6.68 0.21
N SER A 89 6.62 -6.52 1.52
CA SER A 89 5.90 -5.55 2.34
C SER A 89 6.77 -5.07 3.50
N THR A 90 6.56 -3.81 3.87
CA THR A 90 7.02 -3.24 5.15
C THR A 90 5.84 -2.51 5.77
N TYR A 91 5.50 -2.85 6.99
CA TYR A 91 4.37 -2.26 7.70
C TYR A 91 4.76 -1.84 9.11
N THR A 92 4.53 -0.56 9.44
CA THR A 92 4.77 -0.02 10.79
C THR A 92 3.42 0.24 11.45
N TYR A 93 3.21 -0.35 12.62
CA TYR A 93 1.98 -0.26 13.38
C TYR A 93 1.95 0.99 14.26
N THR A 94 0.80 1.65 14.29
CA THR A 94 0.48 2.68 15.29
C THR A 94 0.06 2.03 16.60
N ASP A 95 0.11 2.78 17.72
CA ASP A 95 -0.33 2.28 19.04
C ASP A 95 -1.80 1.82 19.04
N ALA A 96 -2.67 2.49 18.29
CA ALA A 96 -4.07 2.10 18.14
C ALA A 96 -4.21 0.74 17.44
N GLN A 97 -3.42 0.50 16.39
CA GLN A 97 -3.42 -0.77 15.68
C GLN A 97 -2.84 -1.91 16.53
N VAL A 98 -1.75 -1.64 17.26
CA VAL A 98 -1.18 -2.59 18.22
C VAL A 98 -2.21 -2.96 19.29
N SER A 99 -2.95 -1.98 19.81
CA SER A 99 -4.03 -2.21 20.77
C SER A 99 -5.13 -3.11 20.19
N SER A 100 -5.52 -2.90 18.94
CA SER A 100 -6.51 -3.75 18.26
C SER A 100 -6.01 -5.18 18.07
N LEU A 101 -4.74 -5.35 17.70
CA LEU A 101 -4.11 -6.68 17.59
C LEU A 101 -4.09 -7.42 18.93
N ARG A 102 -3.82 -6.72 20.05
CA ARG A 102 -3.88 -7.30 21.40
C ARG A 102 -5.29 -7.76 21.79
N LEU A 103 -6.32 -7.14 21.25
CA LEU A 103 -7.71 -7.55 21.41
C LEU A 103 -8.12 -8.74 20.51
N GLY A 104 -7.17 -9.30 19.76
CA GLY A 104 -7.37 -10.45 18.89
C GLY A 104 -7.69 -10.11 17.44
N ALA A 105 -7.47 -8.86 17.02
CA ALA A 105 -7.57 -8.52 15.60
C ALA A 105 -6.49 -9.27 14.80
N LEU A 106 -6.84 -9.61 13.56
CA LEU A 106 -5.95 -10.20 12.57
C LEU A 106 -5.75 -9.18 11.45
N HIS A 107 -4.50 -8.86 11.13
CA HIS A 107 -4.17 -7.92 10.07
C HIS A 107 -3.59 -8.66 8.87
N THR A 108 -4.12 -8.42 7.67
CA THR A 108 -3.55 -8.92 6.42
C THR A 108 -2.39 -8.04 6.00
N ILE A 109 -1.15 -8.54 6.13
CA ILE A 109 0.07 -7.80 5.77
C ILE A 109 0.29 -7.83 4.27
N TRP A 110 -0.01 -8.96 3.65
CA TRP A 110 0.19 -9.15 2.23
C TRP A 110 -0.76 -10.20 1.67
N GLN A 111 -1.22 -9.95 0.46
CA GLN A 111 -1.96 -10.90 -0.36
C GLN A 111 -1.51 -10.76 -1.80
N GLY A 112 -1.22 -11.88 -2.43
CA GLY A 112 -0.75 -11.89 -3.82
C GLY A 112 -0.74 -13.29 -4.39
N GLN A 113 -0.14 -13.41 -5.57
CA GLN A 113 -0.03 -14.68 -6.27
C GLN A 113 1.41 -15.15 -6.25
N LEU A 114 1.61 -16.44 -6.06
CA LEU A 114 2.88 -17.12 -6.21
C LEU A 114 2.76 -18.24 -7.24
N VAL A 115 3.80 -18.42 -8.03
CA VAL A 115 3.92 -19.56 -8.93
C VAL A 115 4.00 -20.85 -8.11
N SER A 116 3.68 -21.98 -8.72
CA SER A 116 3.87 -23.28 -8.06
C SER A 116 5.35 -23.59 -7.91
N GLY A 117 5.73 -24.21 -6.80
CA GLY A 117 7.10 -24.56 -6.49
C GLY A 117 7.47 -24.36 -5.02
N SER A 118 8.75 -24.54 -4.73
CA SER A 118 9.32 -24.36 -3.39
C SER A 118 9.63 -22.90 -3.13
N HIS A 119 9.16 -22.38 -1.99
CA HIS A 119 9.34 -20.99 -1.58
C HIS A 119 9.79 -20.90 -0.14
N LYS A 120 10.48 -19.79 0.19
CA LYS A 120 10.88 -19.46 1.55
C LYS A 120 10.25 -18.13 1.95
N LEU A 121 9.34 -18.16 2.93
CA LEU A 121 8.80 -16.99 3.60
C LEU A 121 9.72 -16.60 4.76
N GLU A 122 10.09 -15.33 4.81
CA GLU A 122 10.85 -14.71 5.91
C GLU A 122 10.14 -13.46 6.39
N ALA A 123 10.04 -13.29 7.71
CA ALA A 123 9.49 -12.09 8.31
C ALA A 123 10.40 -11.62 9.44
N THR A 124 10.70 -10.32 9.49
CA THR A 124 11.44 -9.69 10.57
C THR A 124 10.55 -8.69 11.27
N LEU A 125 10.36 -8.89 12.58
CA LEU A 125 9.66 -8.00 13.47
C LEU A 125 10.69 -7.17 14.24
N THR A 126 10.59 -5.85 14.16
CA THR A 126 11.40 -4.91 14.96
C THR A 126 10.49 -4.03 15.81
N GLY A 127 11.00 -3.54 16.93
CA GLY A 127 10.23 -2.66 17.82
C GLY A 127 11.03 -2.27 19.03
N LEU A 128 10.35 -1.73 20.04
CA LEU A 128 10.92 -1.38 21.34
C LEU A 128 10.25 -2.20 22.44
N ASP A 129 11.05 -2.72 23.37
CA ASP A 129 10.55 -3.37 24.58
C ASP A 129 10.01 -2.34 25.60
N ARG A 130 9.52 -2.81 26.76
CA ARG A 130 9.05 -1.96 27.87
C ARG A 130 10.10 -0.97 28.38
N LYS A 131 11.39 -1.24 28.18
CA LYS A 131 12.51 -0.40 28.60
C LYS A 131 13.02 0.50 27.48
N ASN A 132 12.25 0.63 26.39
CA ASN A 132 12.63 1.34 25.15
C ASN A 132 13.93 0.79 24.51
N LYS A 133 14.23 -0.49 24.72
CA LYS A 133 15.37 -1.14 24.10
C LYS A 133 14.96 -1.73 22.77
N PRO A 134 15.72 -1.51 21.67
CA PRO A 134 15.43 -2.11 20.37
C PRO A 134 15.46 -3.65 20.43
N ILE A 135 14.48 -4.25 19.80
CA ILE A 135 14.36 -5.69 19.62
C ILE A 135 14.20 -6.02 18.14
N ALA A 136 14.68 -7.20 17.75
CA ALA A 136 14.47 -7.75 16.42
C ALA A 136 14.29 -9.27 16.53
N HIS A 137 13.25 -9.78 15.92
CA HIS A 137 12.95 -11.21 15.84
C HIS A 137 12.69 -11.59 14.39
N THR A 138 13.20 -12.74 13.97
CA THR A 138 12.98 -13.25 12.62
C THR A 138 12.31 -14.62 12.70
N ALA A 139 11.28 -14.80 11.89
CA ALA A 139 10.59 -16.05 11.67
C ALA A 139 10.68 -16.44 10.19
N ASN A 140 10.81 -17.72 9.89
CA ASN A 140 10.85 -18.22 8.52
C ASN A 140 10.22 -19.60 8.41
N ILE A 141 9.73 -19.91 7.20
CA ILE A 141 9.23 -21.22 6.84
C ILE A 141 9.50 -21.48 5.36
N SER A 142 9.92 -22.72 5.04
CA SER A 142 9.95 -23.19 3.67
C SER A 142 8.67 -23.99 3.38
N PHE A 143 8.07 -23.76 2.22
CA PHE A 143 6.81 -24.42 1.85
C PHE A 143 6.74 -24.71 0.36
N GLU A 144 6.01 -25.74 0.00
CA GLU A 144 5.67 -26.04 -1.39
C GLU A 144 4.33 -25.38 -1.74
N LYS A 145 4.33 -24.55 -2.76
CA LYS A 145 3.12 -23.93 -3.33
C LYS A 145 2.58 -24.80 -4.46
N ALA A 146 1.44 -25.40 -4.22
CA ALA A 146 0.66 -26.09 -5.24
C ALA A 146 -0.35 -25.12 -5.91
N ALA A 147 -1.19 -25.64 -6.82
CA ALA A 147 -2.24 -24.86 -7.49
C ALA A 147 -3.49 -24.67 -6.60
N ASN A 148 -3.29 -24.25 -5.35
CA ASN A 148 -4.35 -24.00 -4.36
C ASN A 148 -4.04 -22.75 -3.55
N GLN A 149 -5.06 -22.19 -2.91
CA GLN A 149 -4.87 -21.06 -2.00
C GLN A 149 -4.11 -21.51 -0.76
N ARG A 150 -3.15 -20.68 -0.29
CA ARG A 150 -2.39 -20.93 0.92
C ARG A 150 -2.39 -19.74 1.85
N SER A 151 -2.43 -19.98 3.15
CA SER A 151 -2.50 -18.92 4.14
C SER A 151 -1.50 -19.15 5.26
N PHE A 152 -0.80 -18.09 5.66
CA PHE A 152 0.18 -18.09 6.75
C PHE A 152 -0.20 -17.04 7.79
N GLU A 153 0.06 -17.36 9.05
CA GLU A 153 -0.06 -16.43 10.16
C GLU A 153 1.31 -16.19 10.78
N LEU A 154 1.77 -14.95 10.76
CA LEU A 154 2.89 -14.48 11.56
C LEU A 154 2.37 -14.20 12.97
N LYS A 155 2.82 -14.99 13.94
CA LYS A 155 2.30 -14.95 15.30
C LYS A 155 3.38 -14.55 16.29
N VAL A 156 3.03 -13.59 17.15
CA VAL A 156 3.85 -13.22 18.30
C VAL A 156 3.17 -13.73 19.57
N THR A 157 3.90 -14.55 20.34
CA THR A 157 3.45 -15.04 21.64
C THR A 157 4.36 -14.53 22.75
N ALA A 158 3.82 -14.31 23.95
CA ALA A 158 4.59 -13.96 25.14
C ALA A 158 4.75 -15.18 26.05
N ILE A 159 5.92 -15.36 26.69
CA ILE A 159 6.12 -16.40 27.71
C ILE A 159 5.60 -15.92 29.06
N GLU A 160 6.08 -14.78 29.53
CA GLU A 160 5.69 -14.16 30.79
C GLU A 160 5.74 -12.62 30.66
N GLU A 161 4.85 -11.93 31.36
CA GLU A 161 4.83 -10.48 31.62
C GLU A 161 5.34 -9.57 30.46
N GLY A 162 4.95 -9.85 29.21
CA GLY A 162 5.14 -8.88 28.10
C GLY A 162 6.46 -9.00 27.33
N GLU A 163 7.29 -9.98 27.58
CA GLU A 163 8.43 -10.27 26.70
C GLU A 163 7.99 -11.11 25.49
N ILE A 164 8.57 -10.85 24.31
CA ILE A 164 8.38 -11.75 23.16
C ILE A 164 9.06 -13.08 23.50
N ALA A 165 8.23 -14.10 23.54
CA ALA A 165 8.71 -15.46 23.68
C ALA A 165 9.11 -16.05 22.35
N GLU A 166 8.24 -15.83 21.39
CA GLU A 166 8.35 -16.45 20.10
C GLU A 166 7.71 -15.59 19.04
N PHE A 167 8.43 -15.39 17.95
CA PHE A 167 7.90 -14.90 16.69
C PHE A 167 7.97 -16.06 15.70
N SER A 168 6.83 -16.57 15.29
CA SER A 168 6.72 -17.80 14.50
C SER A 168 5.81 -17.62 13.29
N VAL A 169 5.97 -18.53 12.32
CA VAL A 169 5.06 -18.65 11.17
C VAL A 169 4.22 -19.91 11.36
N LYS A 170 2.91 -19.76 11.36
CA LYS A 170 1.96 -20.85 11.35
C LYS A 170 1.38 -21.00 9.93
N ASP A 171 1.49 -22.18 9.39
CA ASP A 171 0.84 -22.55 8.13
C ASP A 171 -0.59 -23.03 8.43
N TRP A 172 -1.57 -22.42 7.79
CA TRP A 172 -2.97 -22.85 7.92
C TRP A 172 -3.36 -23.92 6.89
N GLY A 173 -2.41 -24.35 6.08
CA GLY A 173 -2.59 -25.38 5.06
C GLY A 173 -3.29 -24.87 3.81
N ASP A 174 -3.64 -25.85 2.98
CA ASP A 174 -4.31 -25.65 1.72
C ASP A 174 -5.83 -25.59 1.94
N LYS A 175 -6.50 -24.70 1.22
CA LYS A 175 -7.98 -24.65 1.13
C LYS A 175 -8.43 -24.99 -0.27
#